data_4b896b8f52982d77264d6ea3a43e1b9d
#
_entry.id   4b896b8f52982d77264d6ea3a43e1b9d
#
_cell.length_a   1.000
_cell.length_b   1.000
_cell.length_c   1.000
_cell.angle_alpha   90.00
_cell.angle_beta   90.00
_cell.angle_gamma   90.00
#
_symmetry.space_group_name_H-M   'P 1'
#
loop_
_entity.id
_entity.type
_entity.pdbx_description
1 polymer ?
#
loop_
_entity_poly.entity_id
_entity_poly.type
_entity_poly.pdbx_seq_one_letter_code
_entity_poly.pdbx_strand_id
1 'polypeptide(L)'
;MRFIVLLIFTAFSSKAYAIEECDTLGSLEADPLAISEPVKFHDIQGAKLIEFCTMAISKQNEGLPRYHLLRARGYLSSGSFEEAESDITHSHDMGYAAATFALATLHHFGEAMPQDLIKAATLYEKAYNDGVTWAARGLSILYNDFSFTSYDPTLSKEWLRRFEND
;
A
#
# COMPACT_ATOMS: atom_id res chain seq x y z
N MET A 1 44.77 -28.81 18.20
CA MET A 1 44.09 -27.52 17.89
C MET A 1 43.13 -27.75 16.72
N ARG A 2 41.86 -27.94 16.98
CA ARG A 2 40.82 -28.07 15.96
C ARG A 2 39.98 -26.77 15.93
N PHE A 3 39.98 -26.14 14.77
CA PHE A 3 39.28 -24.91 14.48
C PHE A 3 37.75 -25.08 14.60
N ILE A 4 37.13 -24.34 15.52
CA ILE A 4 35.70 -24.08 15.51
C ILE A 4 35.53 -22.69 14.90
N VAL A 5 35.42 -22.64 13.59
CA VAL A 5 34.90 -21.48 12.84
C VAL A 5 33.85 -22.07 11.94
N LEU A 6 32.62 -21.86 12.21
CA LEU A 6 31.45 -21.80 11.33
C LEU A 6 30.19 -21.96 12.14
N LEU A 7 29.44 -20.88 12.36
CA LEU A 7 27.99 -20.93 12.54
C LEU A 7 27.39 -19.53 12.86
N ILE A 8 27.99 -18.44 12.36
CA ILE A 8 27.39 -17.11 12.54
C ILE A 8 26.79 -16.53 11.24
N PHE A 9 26.91 -17.21 10.11
CA PHE A 9 26.57 -16.62 8.79
C PHE A 9 25.14 -16.81 8.32
N THR A 10 24.31 -17.65 8.96
CA THR A 10 22.98 -18.01 8.41
C THR A 10 21.83 -17.12 8.83
N ALA A 11 21.92 -16.44 9.96
CA ALA A 11 20.80 -15.62 10.47
C ALA A 11 20.69 -14.25 9.78
N PHE A 12 21.80 -13.67 9.36
CA PHE A 12 21.80 -12.37 8.64
C PHE A 12 21.26 -12.49 7.22
N SER A 13 21.50 -13.62 6.54
CA SER A 13 21.03 -13.90 5.19
C SER A 13 19.51 -14.02 5.10
N SER A 14 18.86 -14.64 6.09
CA SER A 14 17.41 -14.87 6.07
C SER A 14 16.56 -13.62 6.31
N LYS A 15 17.08 -12.64 7.05
CA LYS A 15 16.38 -11.36 7.30
C LYS A 15 16.39 -10.47 6.05
N ALA A 16 17.57 -10.29 5.47
CA ALA A 16 17.73 -9.49 4.25
C ALA A 16 16.88 -10.06 3.11
N TYR A 17 16.89 -11.38 2.96
CA TYR A 17 16.09 -12.07 1.95
C TYR A 17 14.57 -11.84 2.13
N ALA A 18 14.03 -11.95 3.36
CA ALA A 18 12.60 -11.74 3.59
C ALA A 18 12.15 -10.30 3.31
N ILE A 19 13.01 -9.32 3.60
CA ILE A 19 12.78 -7.90 3.32
C ILE A 19 12.74 -7.67 1.80
N GLU A 20 13.74 -8.16 1.10
CA GLU A 20 13.86 -8.03 -0.35
C GLU A 20 12.68 -8.70 -1.08
N GLU A 21 12.28 -9.90 -0.66
CA GLU A 21 11.14 -10.61 -1.24
C GLU A 21 9.81 -9.91 -0.96
N CYS A 22 9.60 -9.33 0.23
CA CYS A 22 8.38 -8.56 0.52
C CYS A 22 8.25 -7.36 -0.42
N ASP A 23 9.32 -6.60 -0.62
CA ASP A 23 9.35 -5.46 -1.53
C ASP A 23 9.15 -5.90 -2.99
N THR A 24 9.86 -6.94 -3.43
CA THR A 24 9.80 -7.42 -4.82
C THR A 24 8.45 -8.01 -5.19
N LEU A 25 7.79 -8.71 -4.27
CA LEU A 25 6.50 -9.36 -4.52
C LEU A 25 5.29 -8.44 -4.34
N GLY A 26 5.46 -7.34 -3.60
CA GLY A 26 4.35 -6.50 -3.19
C GLY A 26 4.41 -5.04 -3.66
N SER A 27 5.45 -4.59 -4.36
CA SER A 27 5.65 -3.19 -4.72
C SER A 27 4.43 -2.58 -5.42
N LEU A 28 4.08 -1.36 -5.01
CA LEU A 28 2.91 -0.62 -5.49
C LEU A 28 3.36 0.58 -6.32
N GLU A 29 2.82 0.73 -7.53
CA GLU A 29 3.14 1.85 -8.44
C GLU A 29 2.79 3.23 -7.83
N ALA A 30 1.74 3.29 -7.02
CA ALA A 30 1.33 4.51 -6.34
C ALA A 30 2.21 4.88 -5.13
N ASP A 31 3.19 4.05 -4.76
CA ASP A 31 4.06 4.30 -3.62
C ASP A 31 5.30 5.10 -4.03
N PRO A 32 5.42 6.40 -3.66
CA PRO A 32 6.57 7.22 -3.98
C PRO A 32 7.87 6.75 -3.30
N LEU A 33 7.75 5.87 -2.30
CA LEU A 33 8.89 5.30 -1.57
C LEU A 33 9.15 3.83 -1.95
N ALA A 34 8.55 3.36 -3.05
CA ALA A 34 8.82 2.02 -3.58
C ALA A 34 10.30 1.86 -3.94
N ILE A 35 10.88 0.70 -3.59
CA ILE A 35 12.29 0.38 -3.87
C ILE A 35 12.44 -0.77 -4.86
N SER A 36 11.32 -1.31 -5.34
CA SER A 36 11.27 -2.39 -6.32
C SER A 36 10.29 -2.03 -7.43
N GLU A 37 10.41 -2.71 -8.57
CA GLU A 37 9.47 -2.54 -9.68
C GLU A 37 8.03 -2.87 -9.26
N PRO A 38 7.04 -2.11 -9.71
CA PRO A 38 5.64 -2.33 -9.34
C PRO A 38 5.12 -3.69 -9.81
N VAL A 39 4.39 -4.37 -8.94
CA VAL A 39 3.66 -5.62 -9.24
C VAL A 39 2.19 -5.30 -9.47
N LYS A 40 1.66 -5.71 -10.63
CA LYS A 40 0.23 -5.54 -10.92
C LYS A 40 -0.61 -6.39 -9.97
N PHE A 41 -1.78 -5.89 -9.58
CA PHE A 41 -2.60 -6.55 -8.57
C PHE A 41 -2.96 -8.01 -8.92
N HIS A 42 -3.24 -8.29 -10.19
CA HIS A 42 -3.59 -9.65 -10.64
C HIS A 42 -2.38 -10.61 -10.72
N ASP A 43 -1.15 -10.10 -10.62
CA ASP A 43 0.08 -10.89 -10.61
C ASP A 43 0.55 -11.20 -9.18
N ILE A 44 -0.11 -10.65 -8.14
CA ILE A 44 0.27 -10.83 -6.75
C ILE A 44 0.11 -12.30 -6.34
N GLN A 45 1.20 -12.89 -5.84
CA GLN A 45 1.21 -14.20 -5.20
C GLN A 45 0.85 -14.04 -3.71
N GLY A 46 -0.45 -13.89 -3.40
CA GLY A 46 -0.94 -13.46 -2.09
C GLY A 46 -0.34 -14.21 -0.90
N ALA A 47 -0.42 -15.54 -0.89
CA ALA A 47 0.11 -16.35 0.21
C ALA A 47 1.63 -16.14 0.43
N LYS A 48 2.39 -16.06 -0.66
CA LYS A 48 3.84 -15.85 -0.61
C LYS A 48 4.18 -14.44 -0.11
N LEU A 49 3.46 -13.44 -0.61
CA LEU A 49 3.62 -12.05 -0.16
C LEU A 49 3.32 -11.89 1.32
N ILE A 50 2.22 -12.47 1.80
CA ILE A 50 1.84 -12.47 3.23
C ILE A 50 2.95 -13.09 4.08
N GLU A 51 3.49 -14.25 3.67
CA GLU A 51 4.56 -14.94 4.37
C GLU A 51 5.81 -14.05 4.51
N PHE A 52 6.35 -13.53 3.40
CA PHE A 52 7.58 -12.74 3.42
C PHE A 52 7.42 -11.41 4.15
N CYS A 53 6.30 -10.71 3.96
CA CYS A 53 6.05 -9.46 4.67
C CYS A 53 5.84 -9.71 6.18
N THR A 54 5.21 -10.81 6.57
CA THR A 54 5.10 -11.19 8.00
C THR A 54 6.48 -11.46 8.62
N MET A 55 7.37 -12.15 7.87
CA MET A 55 8.74 -12.33 8.33
C MET A 55 9.51 -11.01 8.41
N ALA A 56 9.33 -10.12 7.43
CA ALA A 56 9.96 -8.80 7.44
C ALA A 56 9.51 -7.97 8.64
N ILE A 57 8.21 -7.92 8.94
CA ILE A 57 7.63 -7.23 10.10
C ILE A 57 8.17 -7.82 11.42
N SER A 58 8.18 -9.14 11.57
CA SER A 58 8.59 -9.81 12.82
C SER A 58 10.06 -9.62 13.17
N LYS A 59 10.91 -9.33 12.18
CA LYS A 59 12.36 -9.17 12.33
C LYS A 59 12.79 -7.72 12.52
N GLN A 60 11.88 -6.78 12.45
CA GLN A 60 12.09 -5.36 12.72
C GLN A 60 11.55 -5.06 14.13
N ASN A 61 12.32 -4.35 14.96
CA ASN A 61 11.83 -3.90 16.28
C ASN A 61 10.73 -2.83 16.16
N GLU A 62 10.68 -2.14 15.04
CA GLU A 62 9.63 -1.22 14.63
C GLU A 62 9.19 -1.67 13.24
N GLY A 63 7.96 -2.16 13.11
CA GLY A 63 7.41 -2.57 11.83
C GLY A 63 7.38 -1.40 10.87
N LEU A 64 8.15 -1.45 9.79
CA LEU A 64 8.09 -0.40 8.79
C LEU A 64 6.69 -0.38 8.15
N PRO A 65 6.02 0.77 8.11
CA PRO A 65 4.64 0.89 7.62
C PRO A 65 4.48 0.35 6.19
N ARG A 66 5.54 0.41 5.38
CA ARG A 66 5.55 -0.16 4.04
C ARG A 66 5.23 -1.66 4.05
N TYR A 67 5.82 -2.45 4.95
CA TYR A 67 5.57 -3.90 4.94
C TYR A 67 4.15 -4.27 5.37
N HIS A 68 3.50 -3.49 6.22
CA HIS A 68 2.08 -3.63 6.51
C HIS A 68 1.24 -3.37 5.25
N LEU A 69 1.51 -2.28 4.52
CA LEU A 69 0.82 -2.00 3.26
C LEU A 69 1.02 -3.12 2.22
N LEU A 70 2.26 -3.61 2.06
CA LEU A 70 2.56 -4.68 1.09
C LEU A 70 1.88 -5.99 1.51
N ARG A 71 1.86 -6.34 2.82
CA ARG A 71 1.14 -7.50 3.32
C ARG A 71 -0.36 -7.39 3.09
N ALA A 72 -0.93 -6.21 3.29
CA ALA A 72 -2.33 -5.94 3.01
C ALA A 72 -2.69 -6.21 1.53
N ARG A 73 -1.81 -5.88 0.59
CA ARG A 73 -2.01 -6.24 -0.82
C ARG A 73 -2.09 -7.76 -1.02
N GLY A 74 -1.28 -8.52 -0.28
CA GLY A 74 -1.37 -9.98 -0.25
C GLY A 74 -2.70 -10.48 0.31
N TYR A 75 -3.18 -9.88 1.39
CA TYR A 75 -4.49 -10.18 1.97
C TYR A 75 -5.63 -9.85 1.01
N LEU A 76 -5.63 -8.67 0.38
CA LEU A 76 -6.63 -8.29 -0.63
C LEU A 76 -6.67 -9.30 -1.79
N SER A 77 -5.51 -9.69 -2.32
CA SER A 77 -5.42 -10.66 -3.42
C SER A 77 -5.90 -12.08 -3.04
N SER A 78 -5.92 -12.36 -1.74
CA SER A 78 -6.38 -13.65 -1.17
C SER A 78 -7.81 -13.60 -0.65
N GLY A 79 -8.50 -12.45 -0.72
CA GLY A 79 -9.86 -12.25 -0.21
C GLY A 79 -9.97 -12.13 1.31
N SER A 80 -8.85 -11.92 2.02
CA SER A 80 -8.78 -11.70 3.48
C SER A 80 -8.95 -10.22 3.79
N PHE A 81 -10.18 -9.71 3.65
CA PHE A 81 -10.46 -8.27 3.66
C PHE A 81 -10.28 -7.63 5.03
N GLU A 82 -10.62 -8.31 6.13
CA GLU A 82 -10.47 -7.79 7.49
C GLU A 82 -8.99 -7.59 7.87
N GLU A 83 -8.15 -8.54 7.51
CA GLU A 83 -6.70 -8.46 7.74
C GLU A 83 -6.08 -7.36 6.87
N ALA A 84 -6.56 -7.20 5.64
CA ALA A 84 -6.09 -6.14 4.74
C ALA A 84 -6.45 -4.75 5.28
N GLU A 85 -7.69 -4.54 5.74
CA GLU A 85 -8.14 -3.29 6.36
C GLU A 85 -7.28 -2.96 7.59
N SER A 86 -7.06 -3.95 8.46
CA SER A 86 -6.24 -3.79 9.66
C SER A 86 -4.83 -3.32 9.33
N ASP A 87 -4.16 -3.97 8.38
CA ASP A 87 -2.80 -3.62 7.98
C ASP A 87 -2.71 -2.26 7.29
N ILE A 88 -3.67 -1.92 6.40
CA ILE A 88 -3.73 -0.61 5.74
C ILE A 88 -3.94 0.49 6.77
N THR A 89 -4.88 0.31 7.70
CA THR A 89 -5.17 1.28 8.75
C THR A 89 -3.95 1.49 9.65
N HIS A 90 -3.30 0.40 10.07
CA HIS A 90 -2.08 0.48 10.88
C HIS A 90 -0.96 1.25 10.16
N SER A 91 -0.73 0.96 8.89
CA SER A 91 0.25 1.66 8.07
C SER A 91 -0.10 3.15 7.87
N HIS A 92 -1.38 3.47 7.67
CA HIS A 92 -1.90 4.83 7.61
C HIS A 92 -1.65 5.60 8.92
N ASP A 93 -1.96 4.99 10.06
CA ASP A 93 -1.79 5.59 11.39
C ASP A 93 -0.31 5.87 11.71
N MET A 94 0.60 5.10 11.11
CA MET A 94 2.04 5.36 11.14
C MET A 94 2.48 6.48 10.17
N GLY A 95 1.56 7.12 9.45
CA GLY A 95 1.82 8.24 8.55
C GLY A 95 2.32 7.85 7.17
N TYR A 96 2.12 6.61 6.72
CA TYR A 96 2.58 6.18 5.39
C TYR A 96 1.65 6.67 4.29
N ALA A 97 2.15 7.54 3.41
CA ALA A 97 1.33 8.21 2.41
C ALA A 97 0.64 7.23 1.44
N ALA A 98 1.35 6.19 0.98
CA ALA A 98 0.79 5.17 0.11
C ALA A 98 -0.32 4.35 0.80
N ALA A 99 -0.25 4.15 2.12
CA ALA A 99 -1.33 3.52 2.87
C ALA A 99 -2.54 4.44 3.03
N THR A 100 -2.33 5.75 3.17
CA THR A 100 -3.41 6.75 3.12
C THR A 100 -4.16 6.69 1.80
N PHE A 101 -3.44 6.56 0.67
CA PHE A 101 -4.02 6.36 -0.65
C PHE A 101 -4.79 5.02 -0.73
N ALA A 102 -4.23 3.93 -0.22
CA ALA A 102 -4.89 2.63 -0.20
C ALA A 102 -6.19 2.68 0.62
N LEU A 103 -6.16 3.31 1.81
CA LEU A 103 -7.35 3.49 2.65
C LEU A 103 -8.43 4.33 1.95
N ALA A 104 -8.03 5.39 1.22
CA ALA A 104 -8.94 6.17 0.39
C ALA A 104 -9.61 5.29 -0.67
N THR A 105 -8.86 4.39 -1.30
CA THR A 105 -9.37 3.46 -2.31
C THR A 105 -10.40 2.49 -1.71
N LEU A 106 -10.15 1.94 -0.53
CA LEU A 106 -11.12 1.07 0.16
C LEU A 106 -12.44 1.80 0.45
N HIS A 107 -12.38 3.04 0.95
CA HIS A 107 -13.58 3.86 1.17
C HIS A 107 -14.27 4.26 -0.14
N HIS A 108 -13.51 4.48 -1.21
CA HIS A 108 -14.07 4.87 -2.51
C HIS A 108 -14.89 3.74 -3.12
N PHE A 109 -14.37 2.52 -3.13
CA PHE A 109 -15.02 1.39 -3.80
C PHE A 109 -15.89 0.54 -2.86
N GLY A 110 -15.73 0.65 -1.56
CA GLY A 110 -16.51 -0.13 -0.60
C GLY A 110 -16.16 -1.63 -0.60
N GLU A 111 -14.92 -2.00 -0.94
CA GLU A 111 -14.53 -3.40 -1.06
C GLU A 111 -14.21 -3.95 0.30
N ALA A 112 -13.44 -3.68 1.13
CA ALA A 112 -13.18 -4.29 2.44
C ALA A 112 -13.98 -3.64 3.59
N MET A 113 -14.59 -2.50 3.35
CA MET A 113 -15.31 -1.70 4.33
C MET A 113 -16.47 -0.95 3.65
N PRO A 114 -17.45 -0.41 4.40
CA PRO A 114 -18.52 0.39 3.82
C PRO A 114 -18.00 1.59 3.03
N GLN A 115 -18.59 1.81 1.84
CA GLN A 115 -18.26 2.96 1.01
C GLN A 115 -18.51 4.27 1.75
N ASP A 116 -17.54 5.18 1.68
CA ASP A 116 -17.63 6.55 2.20
C ASP A 116 -16.88 7.50 1.26
N LEU A 117 -17.59 8.09 0.29
CA LEU A 117 -17.00 8.95 -0.73
C LEU A 117 -16.44 10.26 -0.17
N ILE A 118 -17.00 10.77 0.93
CA ILE A 118 -16.51 11.99 1.58
C ILE A 118 -15.17 11.72 2.26
N LYS A 119 -15.07 10.59 2.98
CA LYS A 119 -13.83 10.17 3.62
C LYS A 119 -12.77 9.81 2.57
N ALA A 120 -13.17 9.16 1.48
CA ALA A 120 -12.29 8.87 0.36
C ALA A 120 -11.67 10.14 -0.23
N ALA A 121 -12.48 11.19 -0.50
CA ALA A 121 -11.98 12.49 -0.98
C ALA A 121 -10.93 13.08 -0.05
N THR A 122 -11.24 13.16 1.25
CA THR A 122 -10.33 13.70 2.27
C THR A 122 -8.99 12.93 2.33
N LEU A 123 -9.07 11.60 2.26
CA LEU A 123 -7.88 10.75 2.30
C LEU A 123 -7.05 10.84 1.00
N TYR A 124 -7.71 10.95 -0.16
CA TYR A 124 -6.99 11.17 -1.41
C TYR A 124 -6.28 12.53 -1.42
N GLU A 125 -6.96 13.62 -0.97
CA GLU A 125 -6.32 14.94 -0.87
C GLU A 125 -5.11 14.90 0.06
N LYS A 126 -5.23 14.23 1.22
CA LYS A 126 -4.12 14.03 2.13
C LYS A 126 -2.97 13.26 1.45
N ALA A 127 -3.25 12.13 0.82
CA ALA A 127 -2.24 11.32 0.16
C ALA A 127 -1.53 12.09 -0.97
N TYR A 128 -2.26 12.90 -1.76
CA TYR A 128 -1.68 13.76 -2.78
C TYR A 128 -0.73 14.81 -2.19
N ASN A 129 -1.14 15.48 -1.12
CA ASN A 129 -0.32 16.46 -0.42
C ASN A 129 0.93 15.83 0.22
N ASP A 130 0.86 14.55 0.56
CA ASP A 130 1.99 13.75 1.07
C ASP A 130 2.84 13.10 -0.05
N GLY A 131 2.60 13.46 -1.32
CA GLY A 131 3.43 13.09 -2.47
C GLY A 131 2.95 11.88 -3.27
N VAL A 132 1.76 11.34 -3.02
CA VAL A 132 1.19 10.25 -3.82
C VAL A 132 0.42 10.81 -5.02
N THR A 133 1.07 10.94 -6.18
CA THR A 133 0.47 11.54 -7.39
C THR A 133 -0.75 10.76 -7.89
N TRP A 134 -0.80 9.44 -7.70
CA TRP A 134 -1.96 8.60 -8.02
C TRP A 134 -3.25 9.00 -7.29
N ALA A 135 -3.15 9.70 -6.17
CA ALA A 135 -4.33 10.21 -5.47
C ALA A 135 -5.07 11.28 -6.28
N ALA A 136 -4.36 12.06 -7.12
CA ALA A 136 -5.00 12.99 -8.04
C ALA A 136 -5.89 12.27 -9.07
N ARG A 137 -5.47 11.08 -9.54
CA ARG A 137 -6.32 10.23 -10.38
C ARG A 137 -7.54 9.72 -9.61
N GLY A 138 -7.37 9.30 -8.36
CA GLY A 138 -8.47 8.90 -7.48
C GLY A 138 -9.51 10.01 -7.31
N LEU A 139 -9.07 11.25 -7.05
CA LEU A 139 -9.92 12.43 -6.95
C LEU A 139 -10.62 12.75 -8.27
N SER A 140 -9.93 12.62 -9.40
CA SER A 140 -10.54 12.82 -10.71
C SER A 140 -11.71 11.85 -10.95
N ILE A 141 -11.55 10.59 -10.62
CA ILE A 141 -12.62 9.59 -10.74
C ILE A 141 -13.78 9.93 -9.80
N LEU A 142 -13.47 10.24 -8.53
CA LEU A 142 -14.45 10.54 -7.50
C LEU A 142 -15.31 11.77 -7.83
N TYR A 143 -14.69 12.88 -8.26
CA TYR A 143 -15.43 14.10 -8.66
C TYR A 143 -16.22 13.93 -9.95
N ASN A 144 -16.00 12.87 -10.72
CA ASN A 144 -16.80 12.51 -11.89
C ASN A 144 -17.90 11.48 -11.59
N ASP A 145 -18.03 11.05 -10.34
CA ASP A 145 -19.08 10.11 -9.90
C ASP A 145 -20.36 10.88 -9.52
N PHE A 146 -21.46 10.62 -10.22
CA PHE A 146 -22.77 11.23 -9.96
C PHE A 146 -23.34 10.88 -8.58
N SER A 147 -22.89 9.80 -7.95
CA SER A 147 -23.29 9.43 -6.58
C SER A 147 -22.60 10.25 -5.49
N PHE A 148 -21.50 10.91 -5.85
CA PHE A 148 -20.77 11.77 -4.92
C PHE A 148 -21.48 13.11 -4.74
N THR A 149 -21.75 13.48 -3.48
CA THR A 149 -22.48 14.72 -3.16
C THR A 149 -21.79 16.00 -3.66
N SER A 150 -20.48 15.94 -3.86
CA SER A 150 -19.65 17.02 -4.40
C SER A 150 -19.26 16.79 -5.87
N TYR A 151 -20.10 16.06 -6.63
CA TYR A 151 -19.89 15.86 -8.07
C TYR A 151 -19.55 17.18 -8.76
N ASP A 152 -18.38 17.23 -9.42
CA ASP A 152 -17.89 18.38 -10.17
C ASP A 152 -16.96 17.91 -11.31
N PRO A 153 -17.49 17.81 -12.55
CA PRO A 153 -16.70 17.36 -13.70
C PRO A 153 -15.61 18.36 -14.13
N THR A 154 -15.69 19.63 -13.67
CA THR A 154 -14.63 20.61 -13.95
C THR A 154 -13.45 20.35 -13.02
N LEU A 155 -13.72 20.14 -11.73
CA LEU A 155 -12.70 19.78 -10.75
C LEU A 155 -12.10 18.40 -11.04
N SER A 156 -12.91 17.44 -11.52
CA SER A 156 -12.42 16.15 -12.03
C SER A 156 -11.32 16.31 -13.09
N LYS A 157 -11.57 17.16 -14.11
CA LYS A 157 -10.59 17.43 -15.17
C LYS A 157 -9.33 18.12 -14.64
N GLU A 158 -9.47 18.99 -13.65
CA GLU A 158 -8.32 19.64 -13.03
C GLU A 158 -7.44 18.63 -12.31
N TRP A 159 -8.02 17.71 -11.53
CA TRP A 159 -7.29 16.63 -10.87
C TRP A 159 -6.62 15.67 -11.86
N LEU A 160 -7.31 15.34 -12.95
CA LEU A 160 -6.70 14.52 -14.02
C LEU A 160 -5.47 15.20 -14.62
N ARG A 161 -5.57 16.50 -14.89
CA ARG A 161 -4.44 17.30 -15.41
C ARG A 161 -3.25 17.34 -14.43
N ARG A 162 -3.50 17.39 -13.12
CA ARG A 162 -2.44 17.31 -12.11
C ARG A 162 -1.76 15.94 -12.17
N PHE A 163 -2.52 14.85 -12.22
CA PHE A 163 -1.97 13.50 -12.36
C PHE A 163 -1.09 13.33 -13.62
N GLU A 164 -1.45 13.98 -14.72
CA GLU A 164 -0.72 13.87 -16.01
C GLU A 164 0.55 14.71 -16.04
N ASN A 165 0.71 15.69 -15.17
CA ASN A 165 1.84 16.63 -15.17
C ASN A 165 2.81 16.46 -14.01
N ASP A 166 2.47 15.69 -12.98
CA ASP A 166 3.31 15.36 -11.83
C ASP A 166 3.98 13.98 -12.00
#